data_923e2c1ee0c2d6ff0af7e9c4a5b168a1
#
_entry.id   923e2c1ee0c2d6ff0af7e9c4a5b168a1
#
_cell.length_a   1.000
_cell.length_b   1.000
_cell.length_c   1.000
_cell.angle_alpha   90.00
_cell.angle_beta   90.00
_cell.angle_gamma   90.00
#
_symmetry.space_group_name_H-M   'P 1'
#
loop_
_entity.id
_entity.type
_entity.pdbx_description
1 polymer ?
#
loop_
_entity_poly.entity_id
_entity_poly.type
_entity_poly.pdbx_seq_one_letter_code
_entity_poly.pdbx_strand_id
1 'polypeptide(L)'
;MLDNANIRKDFPMLQKTMQSHPLVYLDSGATTLKPRQVIDAVVNYYENYGANAHRGDYDLSYFVDQEYEQTRKDVAAFLHAADAREIVYTSGASSALNLVAYGYGRKFLQRGDIILTSVAEHASCVLPWMRVAQECGAVVQYVPLDAQGRITLEAVASMMNERVRVVALAHISNVLGYLAPMREICELAHRYGAVVVVDGAQSVPHIPLDVVAMDCDFLAFSAHKMCGPTGIGILYGKLELLDAMDPLYLGGDSNARFDMCGNIQLKNAPYKFESGTQPIEGIFGLHAALQYIQSIGRKNIH
;
A
#
# COMPACT_ATOMS: atom_id res chain seq x y z
N MET A 1 22.71 16.56 11.15
CA MET A 1 23.23 15.18 10.94
C MET A 1 22.47 14.28 11.90
N LEU A 2 21.92 13.15 11.44
CA LEU A 2 21.19 12.21 12.31
C LEU A 2 22.12 11.65 13.41
N ASP A 3 21.63 11.56 14.63
CA ASP A 3 22.31 10.85 15.72
C ASP A 3 22.01 9.34 15.62
N ASN A 4 22.74 8.68 14.72
CA ASN A 4 22.59 7.25 14.47
C ASN A 4 22.80 6.40 15.71
N ALA A 5 23.63 6.81 16.65
CA ALA A 5 23.91 6.06 17.87
C ALA A 5 22.68 6.06 18.80
N ASN A 6 21.95 7.16 18.87
CA ASN A 6 20.71 7.27 19.62
C ASN A 6 19.57 6.52 18.93
N ILE A 7 19.37 6.73 17.63
CA ILE A 7 18.34 6.03 16.87
C ILE A 7 18.46 4.50 17.00
N ARG A 8 19.70 3.97 16.97
CA ARG A 8 19.91 2.51 17.14
C ARG A 8 19.42 1.95 18.46
N LYS A 9 19.36 2.77 19.52
CA LYS A 9 18.86 2.35 20.84
C LYS A 9 17.34 2.07 20.83
N ASP A 10 16.61 2.72 19.93
CA ASP A 10 15.17 2.51 19.77
C ASP A 10 14.83 1.10 19.27
N PHE A 11 15.77 0.41 18.64
CA PHE A 11 15.57 -0.90 18.04
C PHE A 11 16.10 -2.03 18.93
N PRO A 12 15.23 -2.74 19.69
CA PRO A 12 15.67 -3.79 20.62
C PRO A 12 16.45 -4.91 19.96
N MET A 13 16.13 -5.23 18.70
CA MET A 13 16.86 -6.26 17.94
C MET A 13 18.33 -5.90 17.70
N LEU A 14 18.67 -4.63 17.56
CA LEU A 14 20.06 -4.18 17.37
C LEU A 14 20.89 -4.28 18.64
N GLN A 15 20.28 -4.58 19.80
CA GLN A 15 20.98 -4.87 21.05
C GLN A 15 21.32 -6.36 21.19
N LYS A 16 20.92 -7.20 20.23
CA LYS A 16 21.21 -8.64 20.22
C LYS A 16 22.58 -8.93 19.62
N THR A 17 23.11 -10.08 19.98
CA THR A 17 24.29 -10.67 19.35
C THR A 17 23.88 -11.88 18.50
N MET A 18 24.61 -12.10 17.42
CA MET A 18 24.51 -13.28 16.58
C MET A 18 25.90 -13.86 16.40
N GLN A 19 26.09 -15.15 16.72
CA GLN A 19 27.39 -15.82 16.69
C GLN A 19 28.47 -15.06 17.50
N SER A 20 28.10 -14.57 18.69
CA SER A 20 28.94 -13.78 19.61
C SER A 20 29.40 -12.40 19.10
N HIS A 21 28.86 -11.92 17.97
CA HIS A 21 29.12 -10.59 17.43
C HIS A 21 27.87 -9.70 17.55
N PRO A 22 28.01 -8.37 17.66
CA PRO A 22 26.87 -7.44 17.55
C PRO A 22 26.09 -7.68 16.27
N LEU A 23 24.75 -7.66 16.35
CA LEU A 23 23.91 -7.86 15.18
C LEU A 23 24.13 -6.76 14.15
N VAL A 24 24.47 -7.16 12.92
CA VAL A 24 24.44 -6.32 11.72
C VAL A 24 23.26 -6.76 10.87
N TYR A 25 22.29 -5.87 10.68
CA TYR A 25 21.06 -6.16 9.91
C TYR A 25 21.04 -5.32 8.64
N LEU A 26 21.14 -5.96 7.48
CA LEU A 26 21.20 -5.33 6.16
C LEU A 26 20.05 -5.76 5.23
N ASP A 27 18.97 -6.30 5.80
CA ASP A 27 17.83 -6.85 5.05
C ASP A 27 16.53 -6.02 5.21
N SER A 28 16.67 -4.71 5.38
CA SER A 28 15.52 -3.79 5.52
C SER A 28 14.63 -3.75 4.27
N GLY A 29 15.17 -4.10 3.10
CA GLY A 29 14.39 -4.24 1.85
C GLY A 29 13.35 -5.35 1.90
N ALA A 30 13.62 -6.43 2.65
CA ALA A 30 12.66 -7.51 2.90
C ALA A 30 11.69 -7.12 4.02
N THR A 31 12.19 -6.68 5.18
CA THR A 31 11.40 -6.16 6.31
C THR A 31 12.28 -5.30 7.21
N THR A 32 11.78 -4.21 7.76
CA THR A 32 12.53 -3.40 8.72
C THR A 32 12.43 -3.98 10.13
N LEU A 33 13.41 -3.69 10.97
CA LEU A 33 13.29 -3.87 12.42
C LEU A 33 12.24 -2.91 12.99
N LYS A 34 11.68 -3.22 14.16
CA LYS A 34 10.64 -2.44 14.80
C LYS A 34 11.23 -1.65 15.96
N PRO A 35 11.02 -0.34 16.04
CA PRO A 35 11.44 0.45 17.19
C PRO A 35 10.55 0.14 18.40
N ARG A 36 11.04 0.44 19.58
CA ARG A 36 10.35 0.17 20.86
C ARG A 36 8.95 0.76 20.88
N GLN A 37 8.79 1.98 20.38
CA GLN A 37 7.52 2.70 20.32
C GLN A 37 6.43 1.93 19.55
N VAL A 38 6.79 1.26 18.46
CA VAL A 38 5.86 0.45 17.68
C VAL A 38 5.49 -0.85 18.41
N ILE A 39 6.48 -1.49 19.03
CA ILE A 39 6.24 -2.70 19.85
C ILE A 39 5.29 -2.38 21.00
N ASP A 40 5.58 -1.30 21.71
CA ASP A 40 4.80 -0.88 22.88
C ASP A 40 3.36 -0.47 22.48
N ALA A 41 3.15 0.14 21.31
CA ALA A 41 1.81 0.46 20.80
C ALA A 41 0.97 -0.79 20.56
N VAL A 42 1.55 -1.84 19.96
CA VAL A 42 0.87 -3.14 19.78
C VAL A 42 0.53 -3.80 21.11
N VAL A 43 1.49 -3.81 22.05
CA VAL A 43 1.27 -4.36 23.40
C VAL A 43 0.20 -3.57 24.12
N ASN A 44 0.27 -2.24 24.09
CA ASN A 44 -0.71 -1.35 24.72
C ASN A 44 -2.15 -1.60 24.25
N TYR A 45 -2.33 -1.86 22.94
CA TYR A 45 -3.66 -2.23 22.43
C TYR A 45 -4.18 -3.49 23.14
N TYR A 46 -3.38 -4.55 23.21
CA TYR A 46 -3.83 -5.81 23.84
C TYR A 46 -4.02 -5.72 25.34
N GLU A 47 -3.18 -4.95 26.04
CA GLU A 47 -3.25 -4.83 27.49
C GLU A 47 -4.38 -3.91 27.97
N ASN A 48 -4.68 -2.84 27.22
CA ASN A 48 -5.53 -1.77 27.72
C ASN A 48 -6.82 -1.53 26.92
N TYR A 49 -6.91 -1.96 25.67
CA TYR A 49 -8.08 -1.67 24.83
C TYR A 49 -8.80 -2.94 24.35
N GLY A 50 -8.15 -3.80 23.60
CA GLY A 50 -8.64 -5.13 23.21
C GLY A 50 -10.05 -5.18 22.61
N ALA A 51 -10.62 -4.03 22.19
CA ALA A 51 -11.96 -3.92 21.63
C ALA A 51 -11.91 -3.92 20.12
N ASN A 52 -13.04 -4.31 19.48
CA ASN A 52 -13.19 -4.21 18.03
C ASN A 52 -13.66 -2.81 17.62
N ALA A 53 -13.23 -2.35 16.45
CA ALA A 53 -13.71 -1.10 15.86
C ALA A 53 -15.14 -1.27 15.31
N HIS A 54 -15.92 -0.17 15.35
CA HIS A 54 -17.25 -0.01 14.74
C HIS A 54 -18.34 -0.97 15.22
N ARG A 55 -18.17 -1.64 16.38
CA ARG A 55 -19.12 -2.68 16.84
C ARG A 55 -19.61 -2.54 18.28
N GLY A 56 -19.16 -1.58 19.05
CA GLY A 56 -19.52 -1.46 20.46
C GLY A 56 -20.03 -0.07 20.86
N ASP A 57 -20.96 -0.05 21.81
CA ASP A 57 -21.53 1.18 22.41
C ASP A 57 -20.91 1.47 23.80
N TYR A 58 -19.60 1.28 23.93
CA TYR A 58 -18.88 1.47 25.18
C TYR A 58 -17.53 2.16 24.96
N ASP A 59 -16.99 2.78 26.01
CA ASP A 59 -15.85 3.68 25.96
C ASP A 59 -14.62 3.11 25.24
N LEU A 60 -14.29 1.82 25.49
CA LEU A 60 -13.13 1.20 24.83
C LEU A 60 -13.32 1.07 23.30
N SER A 61 -14.53 0.71 22.86
CA SER A 61 -14.84 0.63 21.42
C SER A 61 -14.77 2.01 20.78
N TYR A 62 -15.33 3.02 21.43
CA TYR A 62 -15.25 4.40 20.96
C TYR A 62 -13.81 4.91 20.82
N PHE A 63 -12.97 4.61 21.82
CA PHE A 63 -11.55 4.96 21.74
C PHE A 63 -10.87 4.25 20.56
N VAL A 64 -11.11 2.95 20.37
CA VAL A 64 -10.55 2.18 19.25
C VAL A 64 -11.02 2.73 17.90
N ASP A 65 -12.28 3.14 17.78
CA ASP A 65 -12.81 3.78 16.57
C ASP A 65 -12.10 5.08 16.24
N GLN A 66 -11.84 5.90 17.26
CA GLN A 66 -11.10 7.15 17.10
C GLN A 66 -9.67 6.91 16.60
N GLU A 67 -8.94 5.98 17.23
CA GLU A 67 -7.57 5.63 16.83
C GLU A 67 -7.53 5.03 15.40
N TYR A 68 -8.50 4.18 15.08
CA TYR A 68 -8.65 3.59 13.75
C TYR A 68 -8.77 4.67 12.66
N GLU A 69 -9.70 5.60 12.85
CA GLU A 69 -9.94 6.68 11.87
C GLU A 69 -8.86 7.77 11.93
N GLN A 70 -8.25 8.03 13.08
CA GLN A 70 -7.13 8.96 13.19
C GLN A 70 -5.92 8.43 12.42
N THR A 71 -5.59 7.14 12.58
CA THR A 71 -4.51 6.51 11.82
C THR A 71 -4.74 6.61 10.31
N ARG A 72 -5.99 6.44 9.85
CA ARG A 72 -6.35 6.64 8.43
C ARG A 72 -6.04 8.05 7.95
N LYS A 73 -6.42 9.06 8.74
CA LYS A 73 -6.11 10.48 8.44
C LYS A 73 -4.61 10.74 8.42
N ASP A 74 -3.86 10.14 9.34
CA ASP A 74 -2.41 10.30 9.41
C ASP A 74 -1.71 9.63 8.21
N VAL A 75 -2.20 8.48 7.74
CA VAL A 75 -1.73 7.86 6.49
C VAL A 75 -2.04 8.79 5.30
N ALA A 76 -3.25 9.35 5.22
CA ALA A 76 -3.62 10.29 4.15
C ALA A 76 -2.69 11.51 4.16
N ALA A 77 -2.46 12.12 5.32
CA ALA A 77 -1.53 13.23 5.48
C ALA A 77 -0.07 12.84 5.12
N PHE A 78 0.35 11.62 5.49
CA PHE A 78 1.69 11.10 5.18
C PHE A 78 1.93 10.93 3.68
N LEU A 79 0.89 10.60 2.92
CA LEU A 79 0.92 10.46 1.45
C LEU A 79 0.54 11.74 0.70
N HIS A 80 0.11 12.78 1.40
CA HIS A 80 -0.52 13.98 0.83
C HIS A 80 -1.79 13.67 0.02
N ALA A 81 -2.54 12.62 0.41
CA ALA A 81 -3.82 12.29 -0.19
C ALA A 81 -4.86 13.39 0.08
N ALA A 82 -5.79 13.60 -0.85
CA ALA A 82 -6.78 14.65 -0.77
C ALA A 82 -7.88 14.38 0.28
N ASP A 83 -8.20 13.09 0.50
CA ASP A 83 -9.24 12.66 1.42
C ASP A 83 -8.81 11.37 2.13
N ALA A 84 -9.12 11.26 3.42
CA ALA A 84 -8.85 10.02 4.18
C ALA A 84 -9.62 8.80 3.62
N ARG A 85 -10.74 9.00 2.94
CA ARG A 85 -11.50 7.93 2.27
C ARG A 85 -10.75 7.27 1.11
N GLU A 86 -9.67 7.89 0.64
CA GLU A 86 -8.76 7.32 -0.37
C GLU A 86 -7.81 6.26 0.21
N ILE A 87 -7.86 6.03 1.53
CA ILE A 87 -6.99 5.11 2.26
C ILE A 87 -7.78 3.86 2.67
N VAL A 88 -7.36 2.71 2.17
CA VAL A 88 -7.95 1.39 2.49
C VAL A 88 -6.92 0.57 3.26
N TYR A 89 -7.32 0.01 4.41
CA TYR A 89 -6.50 -0.95 5.14
C TYR A 89 -6.50 -2.31 4.44
N THR A 90 -5.33 -2.90 4.34
CA THR A 90 -5.09 -4.22 3.75
C THR A 90 -4.09 -4.99 4.61
N SER A 91 -3.88 -6.28 4.34
CA SER A 91 -2.86 -7.06 5.05
C SER A 91 -1.42 -6.81 4.56
N GLY A 92 -1.24 -5.96 3.55
CA GLY A 92 0.08 -5.61 2.98
C GLY A 92 -0.02 -5.22 1.51
N ALA A 93 1.08 -4.76 0.92
CA ALA A 93 1.16 -4.34 -0.48
C ALA A 93 0.67 -5.43 -1.45
N SER A 94 1.00 -6.70 -1.19
CA SER A 94 0.52 -7.81 -2.04
C SER A 94 -1.01 -7.91 -2.05
N SER A 95 -1.65 -7.79 -0.89
CA SER A 95 -3.11 -7.78 -0.78
C SER A 95 -3.72 -6.56 -1.48
N ALA A 96 -3.11 -5.39 -1.31
CA ALA A 96 -3.53 -4.15 -1.96
C ALA A 96 -3.45 -4.24 -3.50
N LEU A 97 -2.34 -4.73 -4.04
CA LEU A 97 -2.15 -4.92 -5.49
C LEU A 97 -3.13 -5.97 -6.07
N ASN A 98 -3.38 -7.06 -5.32
CA ASN A 98 -4.42 -8.02 -5.71
C ASN A 98 -5.82 -7.40 -5.68
N LEU A 99 -6.13 -6.57 -4.67
CA LEU A 99 -7.41 -5.88 -4.57
C LEU A 99 -7.67 -4.99 -5.80
N VAL A 100 -6.66 -4.25 -6.26
CA VAL A 100 -6.78 -3.45 -7.48
C VAL A 100 -6.93 -4.34 -8.72
N ALA A 101 -6.07 -5.35 -8.89
CA ALA A 101 -6.13 -6.20 -10.07
C ALA A 101 -7.48 -6.92 -10.20
N TYR A 102 -7.97 -7.49 -9.12
CA TYR A 102 -9.23 -8.23 -9.14
C TYR A 102 -10.47 -7.32 -9.06
N GLY A 103 -10.43 -6.27 -8.23
CA GLY A 103 -11.59 -5.38 -8.04
C GLY A 103 -11.79 -4.41 -9.22
N TYR A 104 -10.70 -3.84 -9.74
CA TYR A 104 -10.73 -2.96 -10.90
C TYR A 104 -10.59 -3.76 -12.19
N GLY A 105 -9.55 -4.58 -12.32
CA GLY A 105 -9.20 -5.23 -13.57
C GLY A 105 -10.29 -6.16 -14.10
N ARG A 106 -10.89 -7.02 -13.27
CA ARG A 106 -11.99 -7.90 -13.69
C ARG A 106 -13.22 -7.14 -14.15
N LYS A 107 -13.46 -5.96 -13.60
CA LYS A 107 -14.64 -5.15 -13.91
C LYS A 107 -14.50 -4.35 -15.18
N PHE A 108 -13.32 -3.80 -15.44
CA PHE A 108 -13.13 -2.80 -16.50
C PHE A 108 -12.31 -3.30 -17.68
N LEU A 109 -11.46 -4.31 -17.52
CA LEU A 109 -10.67 -4.84 -18.61
C LEU A 109 -11.48 -5.75 -19.53
N GLN A 110 -11.22 -5.61 -20.82
CA GLN A 110 -11.88 -6.35 -21.89
C GLN A 110 -10.86 -7.12 -22.73
N ARG A 111 -11.37 -8.02 -23.57
CA ARG A 111 -10.55 -8.80 -24.50
C ARG A 111 -9.73 -7.89 -25.41
N GLY A 112 -8.42 -8.09 -25.38
CA GLY A 112 -7.50 -7.35 -26.18
C GLY A 112 -6.99 -6.05 -25.57
N ASP A 113 -7.46 -5.65 -24.38
CA ASP A 113 -6.83 -4.58 -23.61
C ASP A 113 -5.42 -4.97 -23.21
N ILE A 114 -4.56 -3.98 -23.00
CA ILE A 114 -3.16 -4.18 -22.64
C ILE A 114 -2.90 -3.68 -21.22
N ILE A 115 -2.19 -4.51 -20.46
CA ILE A 115 -1.62 -4.19 -19.16
C ILE A 115 -0.12 -4.08 -19.36
N LEU A 116 0.46 -2.88 -19.13
CA LEU A 116 1.90 -2.69 -19.14
C LEU A 116 2.49 -2.90 -17.76
N THR A 117 3.53 -3.70 -17.68
CA THR A 117 4.34 -3.93 -16.47
C THR A 117 5.81 -4.09 -16.88
N SER A 118 6.71 -4.56 -16.00
CA SER A 118 8.09 -4.85 -16.38
C SER A 118 8.58 -6.17 -15.79
N VAL A 119 9.70 -6.67 -16.31
CA VAL A 119 10.36 -7.86 -15.76
C VAL A 119 11.11 -7.58 -14.45
N ALA A 120 11.28 -6.31 -14.09
CA ALA A 120 11.94 -5.87 -12.86
C ALA A 120 10.97 -5.74 -11.67
N GLU A 121 9.68 -6.03 -11.88
CA GLU A 121 8.67 -5.90 -10.84
C GLU A 121 8.70 -7.05 -9.84
N HIS A 122 8.30 -6.74 -8.61
CA HIS A 122 8.00 -7.78 -7.64
C HIS A 122 6.82 -8.65 -8.11
N ALA A 123 6.86 -9.95 -7.83
CA ALA A 123 5.80 -10.90 -8.22
C ALA A 123 4.38 -10.44 -7.84
N SER A 124 4.23 -9.74 -6.71
CA SER A 124 2.94 -9.18 -6.28
C SER A 124 2.37 -8.11 -7.21
N CYS A 125 3.23 -7.43 -7.98
CA CYS A 125 2.82 -6.43 -8.96
C CYS A 125 2.50 -7.03 -10.33
N VAL A 126 2.94 -8.27 -10.61
CA VAL A 126 2.78 -8.91 -11.94
C VAL A 126 1.75 -10.02 -11.93
N LEU A 127 1.85 -10.96 -10.98
CA LEU A 127 1.06 -12.20 -11.01
C LEU A 127 -0.47 -11.96 -10.98
N PRO A 128 -1.01 -11.01 -10.19
CA PRO A 128 -2.44 -10.72 -10.21
C PRO A 128 -2.93 -10.26 -11.59
N TRP A 129 -2.14 -9.43 -12.28
CA TRP A 129 -2.48 -8.96 -13.61
C TRP A 129 -2.40 -10.06 -14.67
N MET A 130 -1.42 -10.97 -14.58
CA MET A 130 -1.37 -12.16 -15.44
C MET A 130 -2.64 -13.00 -15.29
N ARG A 131 -3.09 -13.19 -14.04
CA ARG A 131 -4.31 -13.96 -13.76
C ARG A 131 -5.54 -13.28 -14.33
N VAL A 132 -5.72 -12.00 -14.06
CA VAL A 132 -6.86 -11.22 -14.58
C VAL A 132 -6.85 -11.17 -16.11
N ALA A 133 -5.69 -10.98 -16.72
CA ALA A 133 -5.56 -11.00 -18.17
C ALA A 133 -6.04 -12.33 -18.79
N GLN A 134 -5.69 -13.47 -18.18
CA GLN A 134 -6.19 -14.79 -18.61
C GLN A 134 -7.72 -14.90 -18.48
N GLU A 135 -8.32 -14.31 -17.44
CA GLU A 135 -9.76 -14.38 -17.20
C GLU A 135 -10.57 -13.52 -18.17
N CYS A 136 -10.12 -12.31 -18.48
CA CYS A 136 -10.85 -11.37 -19.34
C CYS A 136 -10.36 -11.33 -20.80
N GLY A 137 -9.26 -12.04 -21.12
CA GLY A 137 -8.67 -12.05 -22.46
C GLY A 137 -7.84 -10.80 -22.79
N ALA A 138 -7.41 -10.05 -21.78
CA ALA A 138 -6.42 -8.98 -21.91
C ALA A 138 -5.01 -9.54 -22.12
N VAL A 139 -4.05 -8.67 -22.42
CA VAL A 139 -2.66 -9.04 -22.72
C VAL A 139 -1.71 -8.30 -21.79
N VAL A 140 -0.85 -9.03 -21.08
CA VAL A 140 0.26 -8.43 -20.31
C VAL A 140 1.43 -8.22 -21.24
N GLN A 141 1.95 -6.99 -21.29
CA GLN A 141 3.15 -6.62 -22.03
C GLN A 141 4.20 -6.03 -21.09
N TYR A 142 5.46 -6.27 -21.40
CA TYR A 142 6.58 -5.88 -20.56
C TYR A 142 7.34 -4.71 -21.18
N VAL A 143 7.40 -3.59 -20.44
CA VAL A 143 8.23 -2.44 -20.79
C VAL A 143 9.70 -2.88 -20.78
N PRO A 144 10.45 -2.64 -21.87
CA PRO A 144 11.87 -2.96 -21.91
C PRO A 144 12.65 -2.09 -20.91
N LEU A 145 13.66 -2.71 -20.32
CA LEU A 145 14.59 -2.00 -19.42
C LEU A 145 15.76 -1.42 -20.25
N ASP A 146 16.32 -0.31 -19.80
CA ASP A 146 17.54 0.25 -20.36
C ASP A 146 18.78 -0.63 -20.05
N ALA A 147 19.95 -0.26 -20.53
CA ALA A 147 21.20 -0.99 -20.30
C ALA A 147 21.61 -1.07 -18.81
N GLN A 148 21.04 -0.23 -17.97
CA GLN A 148 21.26 -0.22 -16.51
C GLN A 148 20.13 -0.95 -15.76
N GLY A 149 19.20 -1.59 -16.47
CA GLY A 149 18.08 -2.32 -15.88
C GLY A 149 16.95 -1.41 -15.35
N ARG A 150 16.81 -0.18 -15.85
CA ARG A 150 15.83 0.80 -15.38
C ARG A 150 14.67 0.95 -16.38
N ILE A 151 13.50 1.29 -15.85
CA ILE A 151 12.35 1.75 -16.64
C ILE A 151 12.59 3.23 -16.98
N THR A 152 12.45 3.58 -18.26
CA THR A 152 12.52 4.97 -18.71
C THR A 152 11.18 5.42 -19.28
N LEU A 153 10.95 6.74 -19.29
CA LEU A 153 9.74 7.32 -19.87
C LEU A 153 9.64 6.99 -21.37
N GLU A 154 10.77 7.01 -22.08
CA GLU A 154 10.84 6.69 -23.52
C GLU A 154 10.44 5.24 -23.79
N ALA A 155 10.86 4.30 -22.93
CA ALA A 155 10.50 2.89 -23.06
C ALA A 155 9.00 2.70 -22.84
N VAL A 156 8.41 3.35 -21.84
CA VAL A 156 6.96 3.32 -21.62
C VAL A 156 6.24 3.96 -22.81
N ALA A 157 6.68 5.14 -23.27
CA ALA A 157 6.07 5.88 -24.37
C ALA A 157 6.05 5.08 -25.67
N SER A 158 7.09 4.29 -25.95
CA SER A 158 7.16 3.44 -27.15
C SER A 158 6.10 2.34 -27.19
N MET A 159 5.53 1.98 -26.05
CA MET A 159 4.51 0.93 -25.91
C MET A 159 3.09 1.47 -25.70
N MET A 160 2.95 2.77 -25.39
CA MET A 160 1.64 3.38 -25.18
C MET A 160 0.81 3.44 -26.46
N ASN A 161 -0.43 3.01 -26.37
CA ASN A 161 -1.44 3.08 -27.42
C ASN A 161 -2.84 3.02 -26.80
N GLU A 162 -3.90 3.21 -27.60
CA GLU A 162 -5.29 3.28 -27.14
C GLU A 162 -5.82 1.99 -26.47
N ARG A 163 -5.13 0.87 -26.64
CA ARG A 163 -5.49 -0.41 -25.99
C ARG A 163 -4.85 -0.57 -24.61
N VAL A 164 -3.88 0.25 -24.24
CA VAL A 164 -3.29 0.23 -22.90
C VAL A 164 -4.31 0.80 -21.92
N ARG A 165 -4.72 -0.02 -20.95
CA ARG A 165 -5.70 0.34 -19.92
C ARG A 165 -5.12 0.40 -18.53
N VAL A 166 -4.01 -0.30 -18.29
CA VAL A 166 -3.33 -0.33 -17.00
C VAL A 166 -1.82 -0.24 -17.21
N VAL A 167 -1.17 0.57 -16.40
CA VAL A 167 0.29 0.60 -16.22
C VAL A 167 0.57 0.25 -14.76
N ALA A 168 1.19 -0.90 -14.50
CA ALA A 168 1.47 -1.41 -13.15
C ALA A 168 2.98 -1.54 -12.94
N LEU A 169 3.57 -0.62 -12.17
CA LEU A 169 5.02 -0.48 -12.01
C LEU A 169 5.41 -0.12 -10.58
N ALA A 170 6.62 -0.55 -10.17
CA ALA A 170 7.21 -0.12 -8.93
C ALA A 170 7.80 1.29 -9.04
N HIS A 171 7.56 2.13 -8.03
CA HIS A 171 8.16 3.45 -7.94
C HIS A 171 9.66 3.37 -7.63
N ILE A 172 10.04 2.48 -6.68
CA ILE A 172 11.44 2.10 -6.43
C ILE A 172 11.56 0.58 -6.53
N SER A 173 12.48 0.10 -7.37
CA SER A 173 12.75 -1.32 -7.49
C SER A 173 13.30 -1.91 -6.19
N ASN A 174 12.71 -3.02 -5.74
CA ASN A 174 13.16 -3.73 -4.54
C ASN A 174 14.53 -4.41 -4.69
N VAL A 175 14.97 -4.68 -5.92
CA VAL A 175 16.25 -5.36 -6.23
C VAL A 175 17.28 -4.35 -6.72
N LEU A 176 16.92 -3.49 -7.66
CA LEU A 176 17.85 -2.59 -8.35
C LEU A 176 17.95 -1.22 -7.68
N GLY A 177 16.98 -0.84 -6.84
CA GLY A 177 16.99 0.39 -6.04
C GLY A 177 16.87 1.68 -6.85
N TYR A 178 16.59 1.64 -8.15
CA TYR A 178 16.38 2.85 -8.94
C TYR A 178 14.97 3.43 -8.72
N LEU A 179 14.87 4.74 -8.91
CA LEU A 179 13.62 5.49 -8.86
C LEU A 179 13.07 5.65 -10.29
N ALA A 180 11.86 5.13 -10.54
CA ALA A 180 11.17 5.31 -11.82
C ALA A 180 10.57 6.72 -11.94
N PRO A 181 10.53 7.33 -13.14
CA PRO A 181 9.94 8.66 -13.38
C PRO A 181 8.41 8.59 -13.36
N MET A 182 7.84 8.27 -12.17
CA MET A 182 6.46 7.84 -12.05
C MET A 182 5.46 8.94 -12.38
N ARG A 183 5.77 10.20 -12.02
CA ARG A 183 4.92 11.33 -12.36
C ARG A 183 4.74 11.48 -13.87
N GLU A 184 5.85 11.47 -14.62
CA GLU A 184 5.84 11.60 -16.08
C GLU A 184 5.15 10.39 -16.73
N ILE A 185 5.29 9.20 -16.12
CA ILE A 185 4.57 7.99 -16.56
C ILE A 185 3.07 8.13 -16.33
N CYS A 186 2.63 8.67 -15.19
CA CYS A 186 1.22 8.94 -14.91
C CYS A 186 0.64 9.94 -15.93
N GLU A 187 1.32 11.07 -16.13
CA GLU A 187 0.93 12.07 -17.12
C GLU A 187 0.82 11.49 -18.53
N LEU A 188 1.74 10.60 -18.90
CA LEU A 188 1.70 9.90 -20.18
C LEU A 188 0.52 8.92 -20.27
N ALA A 189 0.35 8.05 -19.28
CA ALA A 189 -0.69 7.02 -19.25
C ALA A 189 -2.10 7.64 -19.31
N HIS A 190 -2.33 8.71 -18.57
CA HIS A 190 -3.61 9.41 -18.56
C HIS A 190 -4.00 10.02 -19.90
N ARG A 191 -3.03 10.44 -20.75
CA ARG A 191 -3.33 10.90 -22.12
C ARG A 191 -3.96 9.81 -22.98
N TYR A 192 -3.72 8.53 -22.65
CA TYR A 192 -4.32 7.37 -23.32
C TYR A 192 -5.52 6.78 -22.55
N GLY A 193 -5.92 7.40 -21.43
CA GLY A 193 -7.00 6.90 -20.59
C GLY A 193 -6.65 5.62 -19.81
N ALA A 194 -5.37 5.37 -19.60
CA ALA A 194 -4.89 4.23 -18.81
C ALA A 194 -4.75 4.60 -17.34
N VAL A 195 -5.08 3.66 -16.46
CA VAL A 195 -4.92 3.76 -15.00
C VAL A 195 -3.52 3.35 -14.59
N VAL A 196 -2.92 4.06 -13.64
CA VAL A 196 -1.57 3.78 -13.13
C VAL A 196 -1.64 3.21 -11.72
N VAL A 197 -1.09 2.00 -11.56
CA VAL A 197 -1.00 1.26 -10.29
C VAL A 197 0.46 1.22 -9.86
N VAL A 198 0.76 1.88 -8.75
CA VAL A 198 2.13 2.04 -8.25
C VAL A 198 2.40 1.06 -7.11
N ASP A 199 3.40 0.20 -7.27
CA ASP A 199 3.98 -0.50 -6.13
C ASP A 199 4.92 0.46 -5.38
N GLY A 200 4.41 0.97 -4.25
CA GLY A 200 5.09 1.90 -3.36
C GLY A 200 5.83 1.22 -2.21
N ALA A 201 5.94 -0.12 -2.21
CA ALA A 201 6.48 -0.87 -1.09
C ALA A 201 7.89 -0.45 -0.67
N GLN A 202 8.72 0.03 -1.60
CA GLN A 202 10.05 0.54 -1.31
C GLN A 202 10.11 2.08 -1.28
N SER A 203 9.25 2.78 -1.98
CA SER A 203 9.31 4.25 -2.02
C SER A 203 8.71 4.91 -0.79
N VAL A 204 7.54 4.44 -0.32
CA VAL A 204 6.84 5.03 0.83
C VAL A 204 7.71 5.05 2.10
N PRO A 205 8.47 3.98 2.45
CA PRO A 205 9.36 4.00 3.60
C PRO A 205 10.56 4.94 3.47
N HIS A 206 11.08 5.15 2.25
CA HIS A 206 12.42 5.67 2.05
C HIS A 206 12.48 7.11 1.54
N ILE A 207 11.46 7.58 0.83
CA ILE A 207 11.45 8.94 0.26
C ILE A 207 10.17 9.71 0.63
N PRO A 208 10.22 11.04 0.73
CA PRO A 208 9.02 11.86 0.72
C PRO A 208 8.20 11.59 -0.55
N LEU A 209 6.91 11.33 -0.39
CA LEU A 209 6.02 11.00 -1.49
C LEU A 209 4.75 11.83 -1.39
N ASP A 210 4.26 12.29 -2.54
CA ASP A 210 3.03 13.06 -2.68
C ASP A 210 2.22 12.42 -3.82
N VAL A 211 1.14 11.73 -3.45
CA VAL A 211 0.31 10.98 -4.42
C VAL A 211 -0.47 11.91 -5.34
N VAL A 212 -0.82 13.12 -4.86
CA VAL A 212 -1.52 14.12 -5.68
C VAL A 212 -0.55 14.72 -6.70
N ALA A 213 0.67 15.09 -6.29
CA ALA A 213 1.68 15.61 -7.20
C ALA A 213 2.19 14.56 -8.20
N MET A 214 2.21 13.28 -7.80
CA MET A 214 2.53 12.14 -8.68
C MET A 214 1.39 11.85 -9.64
N ASP A 215 0.16 12.15 -9.25
CA ASP A 215 -1.10 11.86 -9.96
C ASP A 215 -1.30 10.36 -10.24
N CYS A 216 -0.82 9.47 -9.36
CA CYS A 216 -1.10 8.04 -9.49
C CYS A 216 -2.55 7.72 -9.12
N ASP A 217 -3.11 6.69 -9.75
CA ASP A 217 -4.50 6.29 -9.52
C ASP A 217 -4.62 5.35 -8.33
N PHE A 218 -3.63 4.47 -8.15
CA PHE A 218 -3.49 3.58 -7.01
C PHE A 218 -2.04 3.50 -6.55
N LEU A 219 -1.83 3.37 -5.24
CA LEU A 219 -0.51 3.12 -4.66
C LEU A 219 -0.63 2.13 -3.50
N ALA A 220 0.23 1.10 -3.49
CA ALA A 220 0.22 0.05 -2.48
C ALA A 220 1.52 0.00 -1.68
N PHE A 221 1.44 -0.18 -0.35
CA PHE A 221 2.61 -0.41 0.48
C PHE A 221 2.32 -1.25 1.72
N SER A 222 3.37 -1.73 2.38
CA SER A 222 3.30 -2.54 3.60
C SER A 222 3.95 -1.83 4.78
N ALA A 223 3.30 -1.85 5.94
CA ALA A 223 3.84 -1.25 7.15
C ALA A 223 5.15 -1.92 7.62
N HIS A 224 5.30 -3.23 7.41
CA HIS A 224 6.49 -3.95 7.86
C HIS A 224 7.81 -3.50 7.19
N LYS A 225 7.75 -2.73 6.10
CA LYS A 225 8.92 -2.13 5.44
C LYS A 225 9.19 -0.69 5.90
N MET A 226 8.29 -0.12 6.72
CA MET A 226 8.41 1.23 7.27
C MET A 226 8.36 1.22 8.82
N CYS A 227 9.10 0.35 9.45
CA CYS A 227 9.17 0.17 10.91
C CYS A 227 7.87 -0.31 11.57
N GLY A 228 6.78 -0.48 10.83
CA GLY A 228 5.48 -0.92 11.31
C GLY A 228 5.35 -2.44 11.42
N PRO A 229 4.22 -2.93 11.96
CA PRO A 229 3.95 -4.36 12.10
C PRO A 229 3.82 -5.09 10.76
N THR A 230 3.95 -6.42 10.80
CA THR A 230 3.47 -7.32 9.74
C THR A 230 1.95 -7.41 9.77
N GLY A 231 1.33 -7.88 8.69
CA GLY A 231 -0.12 -8.11 8.63
C GLY A 231 -0.96 -6.84 8.43
N ILE A 232 -0.32 -5.69 8.24
CA ILE A 232 -0.98 -4.43 7.92
C ILE A 232 -0.28 -3.75 6.74
N GLY A 233 -1.07 -3.18 5.83
CA GLY A 233 -0.63 -2.39 4.70
C GLY A 233 -1.74 -1.47 4.22
N ILE A 234 -1.44 -0.70 3.21
CA ILE A 234 -2.32 0.34 2.69
C ILE A 234 -2.47 0.19 1.19
N LEU A 235 -3.69 0.39 0.72
CA LEU A 235 -4.01 0.82 -0.63
C LEU A 235 -4.46 2.28 -0.56
N TYR A 236 -3.74 3.17 -1.22
CA TYR A 236 -4.26 4.46 -1.65
C TYR A 236 -4.94 4.28 -3.02
N GLY A 237 -6.06 4.94 -3.24
CA GLY A 237 -6.70 5.02 -4.55
C GLY A 237 -7.53 6.28 -4.68
N LYS A 238 -7.58 6.88 -5.88
CA LYS A 238 -8.49 7.99 -6.16
C LYS A 238 -9.92 7.56 -5.83
N LEU A 239 -10.65 8.42 -5.11
CA LEU A 239 -11.94 8.05 -4.52
C LEU A 239 -12.96 7.54 -5.56
N GLU A 240 -13.01 8.18 -6.72
CA GLU A 240 -13.89 7.78 -7.82
C GLU A 240 -13.57 6.38 -8.36
N LEU A 241 -12.30 5.98 -8.37
CA LEU A 241 -11.89 4.64 -8.79
C LEU A 241 -12.16 3.61 -7.70
N LEU A 242 -11.92 3.95 -6.44
CA LEU A 242 -12.29 3.11 -5.31
C LEU A 242 -13.81 2.87 -5.27
N ASP A 243 -14.63 3.90 -5.48
CA ASP A 243 -16.08 3.76 -5.51
C ASP A 243 -16.56 2.93 -6.71
N ALA A 244 -15.85 3.02 -7.82
CA ALA A 244 -16.19 2.27 -9.03
C ALA A 244 -15.78 0.79 -8.99
N MET A 245 -14.70 0.41 -8.29
CA MET A 245 -14.22 -0.98 -8.26
C MET A 245 -14.97 -1.85 -7.25
N ASP A 246 -14.91 -3.17 -7.44
CA ASP A 246 -15.57 -4.13 -6.56
C ASP A 246 -14.62 -4.59 -5.43
N PRO A 247 -15.14 -4.89 -4.23
CA PRO A 247 -14.32 -5.47 -3.16
C PRO A 247 -13.94 -6.92 -3.49
N LEU A 248 -12.79 -7.36 -2.94
CA LEU A 248 -12.34 -8.74 -3.09
C LEU A 248 -13.07 -9.69 -2.15
N TYR A 249 -13.41 -9.21 -0.95
CA TYR A 249 -14.08 -9.97 0.08
C TYR A 249 -15.38 -9.28 0.49
N LEU A 250 -16.40 -10.09 0.73
CA LEU A 250 -17.69 -9.66 1.27
C LEU A 250 -17.86 -10.23 2.68
N GLY A 251 -18.36 -9.43 3.60
CA GLY A 251 -18.56 -9.87 4.99
C GLY A 251 -19.13 -8.78 5.86
N GLY A 252 -19.15 -9.01 7.17
CA GLY A 252 -19.53 -7.97 8.15
C GLY A 252 -18.69 -6.72 7.96
N ASP A 253 -19.25 -5.58 8.24
CA ASP A 253 -18.71 -4.23 8.13
C ASP A 253 -18.56 -3.68 6.70
N SER A 254 -18.46 -4.51 5.66
CA SER A 254 -18.39 -4.04 4.27
C SER A 254 -19.78 -3.71 3.66
N ASN A 255 -20.86 -4.19 4.25
CA ASN A 255 -22.22 -3.98 3.78
C ASN A 255 -22.95 -2.89 4.58
N ALA A 256 -23.76 -2.10 3.90
CA ALA A 256 -24.74 -1.22 4.51
C ALA A 256 -26.05 -1.98 4.79
N ARG A 257 -26.46 -2.86 3.86
CA ARG A 257 -27.67 -3.66 3.96
C ARG A 257 -27.56 -4.93 3.11
N PHE A 258 -28.19 -6.02 3.56
CA PHE A 258 -28.44 -7.19 2.73
C PHE A 258 -29.77 -7.85 3.16
N ASP A 259 -30.33 -8.68 2.28
CA ASP A 259 -31.50 -9.47 2.58
C ASP A 259 -31.34 -10.94 2.12
N MET A 260 -32.28 -11.80 2.53
CA MET A 260 -32.26 -13.23 2.19
C MET A 260 -32.62 -13.51 0.73
N CYS A 261 -33.02 -12.49 -0.04
CA CYS A 261 -33.30 -12.59 -1.48
C CYS A 261 -32.05 -12.37 -2.34
N GLY A 262 -30.91 -12.09 -1.71
CA GLY A 262 -29.64 -11.87 -2.40
C GLY A 262 -29.36 -10.41 -2.77
N ASN A 263 -30.16 -9.46 -2.29
CA ASN A 263 -29.87 -8.05 -2.49
C ASN A 263 -28.79 -7.61 -1.50
N ILE A 264 -27.67 -7.07 -2.01
CA ILE A 264 -26.55 -6.58 -1.22
C ILE A 264 -26.32 -5.12 -1.58
N GLN A 265 -26.32 -4.25 -0.58
CA GLN A 265 -25.87 -2.88 -0.68
C GLN A 265 -24.59 -2.74 0.12
N LEU A 266 -23.47 -2.44 -0.57
CA LEU A 266 -22.19 -2.20 0.06
C LEU A 266 -22.13 -0.78 0.64
N LYS A 267 -21.25 -0.59 1.62
CA LYS A 267 -20.83 0.74 2.05
C LYS A 267 -20.00 1.42 0.95
N ASN A 268 -19.78 2.71 1.07
CA ASN A 268 -18.83 3.45 0.23
C ASN A 268 -17.38 3.11 0.60
N ALA A 269 -16.43 3.47 -0.27
CA ALA A 269 -15.02 3.42 0.08
C ALA A 269 -14.72 4.29 1.33
N PRO A 270 -13.78 3.87 2.19
CA PRO A 270 -12.96 2.66 2.11
C PRO A 270 -13.64 1.41 2.68
N TYR A 271 -14.72 1.55 3.43
CA TYR A 271 -15.31 0.50 4.29
C TYR A 271 -15.79 -0.74 3.52
N LYS A 272 -16.21 -0.60 2.27
CA LYS A 272 -16.61 -1.78 1.46
C LYS A 272 -15.47 -2.77 1.22
N PHE A 273 -14.21 -2.34 1.40
CA PHE A 273 -13.03 -3.18 1.23
C PHE A 273 -12.52 -3.80 2.54
N GLU A 274 -13.02 -3.32 3.68
CA GLU A 274 -12.55 -3.67 5.02
C GLU A 274 -13.55 -4.61 5.71
N SER A 275 -13.80 -5.76 5.08
CA SER A 275 -14.74 -6.77 5.61
C SER A 275 -14.15 -7.55 6.78
N GLY A 276 -14.98 -7.80 7.80
CA GLY A 276 -14.58 -8.54 9.00
C GLY A 276 -13.76 -7.71 9.97
N THR A 277 -13.31 -8.35 11.05
CA THR A 277 -12.45 -7.69 12.04
C THR A 277 -11.09 -7.38 11.45
N GLN A 278 -10.73 -6.11 11.45
CA GLN A 278 -9.45 -5.63 10.95
C GLN A 278 -8.31 -5.88 11.97
N PRO A 279 -7.03 -5.88 11.54
CA PRO A 279 -5.89 -6.05 12.45
C PRO A 279 -5.66 -4.76 13.27
N ILE A 280 -6.48 -4.55 14.31
CA ILE A 280 -6.51 -3.30 15.10
C ILE A 280 -5.15 -3.02 15.75
N GLU A 281 -4.53 -4.05 16.32
CA GLU A 281 -3.17 -3.97 16.88
C GLU A 281 -2.13 -3.51 15.83
N GLY A 282 -2.31 -3.98 14.59
CA GLY A 282 -1.49 -3.57 13.45
C GLY A 282 -1.69 -2.09 13.10
N ILE A 283 -2.93 -1.58 13.24
CA ILE A 283 -3.25 -0.17 12.98
C ILE A 283 -2.62 0.72 14.05
N PHE A 284 -2.71 0.36 15.34
CA PHE A 284 -2.01 1.05 16.42
C PHE A 284 -0.48 1.08 16.19
N GLY A 285 0.09 -0.07 15.79
CA GLY A 285 1.50 -0.14 15.44
C GLY A 285 1.88 0.67 14.21
N LEU A 286 1.01 0.77 13.19
CA LEU A 286 1.21 1.63 12.02
C LEU A 286 1.19 3.10 12.41
N HIS A 287 0.23 3.53 13.27
CA HIS A 287 0.19 4.88 13.81
C HIS A 287 1.52 5.26 14.47
N ALA A 288 2.00 4.41 15.39
CA ALA A 288 3.28 4.63 16.06
C ALA A 288 4.47 4.66 15.09
N ALA A 289 4.46 3.85 14.02
CA ALA A 289 5.51 3.86 13.00
C ALA A 289 5.52 5.16 12.19
N LEU A 290 4.34 5.69 11.83
CA LEU A 290 4.21 6.99 11.16
C LEU A 290 4.77 8.11 12.02
N GLN A 291 4.39 8.17 13.30
CA GLN A 291 4.91 9.15 14.26
C GLN A 291 6.42 9.04 14.41
N TYR A 292 6.94 7.83 14.52
CA TYR A 292 8.39 7.58 14.64
C TYR A 292 9.16 8.08 13.41
N ILE A 293 8.72 7.74 12.20
CA ILE A 293 9.34 8.21 10.95
C ILE A 293 9.26 9.73 10.82
N GLN A 294 8.14 10.34 11.19
CA GLN A 294 7.98 11.79 11.18
C GLN A 294 8.91 12.48 12.18
N SER A 295 9.12 11.90 13.36
CA SER A 295 10.02 12.45 14.39
C SER A 295 11.48 12.46 13.94
N ILE A 296 11.93 11.47 13.15
CA ILE A 296 13.24 11.42 12.53
C ILE A 296 13.33 12.40 11.36
N GLY A 297 12.22 12.59 10.66
CA GLY A 297 12.13 13.42 9.46
C GLY A 297 12.41 12.63 8.18
N ARG A 298 11.42 12.54 7.30
CA ARG A 298 11.48 11.75 6.04
C ARG A 298 12.68 12.14 5.15
N LYS A 299 13.01 13.44 5.07
CA LYS A 299 14.18 13.94 4.32
C LYS A 299 15.52 13.50 4.90
N ASN A 300 15.55 13.09 6.16
CA ASN A 300 16.77 12.61 6.81
C ASN A 300 16.96 11.10 6.63
N ILE A 301 15.91 10.37 6.26
CA ILE A 301 15.95 8.92 6.01
C ILE A 301 16.47 8.63 4.61
N HIS A 302 16.20 9.52 3.67
CA HIS A 302 16.61 9.42 2.25
C HIS A 302 18.14 9.63 2.05
#